data_b659cf2219a0e14142de9cdc551cb913
#
_entry.id   b659cf2219a0e14142de9cdc551cb913
#
_cell.length_a   1.000
_cell.length_b   1.000
_cell.length_c   1.000
_cell.angle_alpha   90.00
_cell.angle_beta   90.00
_cell.angle_gamma   90.00
#
_symmetry.space_group_name_H-M   'P 1'
#
loop_
_entity.id
_entity.type
_entity.pdbx_description
1 polymer ?
#
loop_
_entity_poly.entity_id
_entity_poly.type
_entity_poly.pdbx_seq_one_letter_code
_entity_poly.pdbx_strand_id
1 'polypeptide(L)'
;MKLETKIKSVEAEIQENKLILRSKTPLKILSSAVLNGGLREANCIVSVHVPEETGFDIDDQVHRDAGDFLMEETSKVGIPQDKVVAIMTAAKMKNVDIATRKFEDITITAIATAGVHFSATAGDEIASKQSAFPFKKWGTINIILLVDANLTESCMVNTVSTVAEAKTVALR
;
A
#
# COMPACT_ATOMS: atom_id res chain seq x y z
N MET A 1 3.77 -16.93 -2.59
CA MET A 1 2.49 -17.39 -2.00
C MET A 1 1.36 -16.66 -2.73
N LYS A 2 0.36 -17.40 -3.25
CA LYS A 2 -0.81 -16.78 -3.91
C LYS A 2 -1.85 -16.36 -2.87
N LEU A 3 -2.52 -15.24 -3.12
CA LEU A 3 -3.64 -14.72 -2.34
C LEU A 3 -4.91 -14.73 -3.19
N GLU A 4 -6.05 -15.06 -2.59
CA GLU A 4 -7.32 -15.12 -3.30
C GLU A 4 -8.10 -13.82 -3.16
N THR A 5 -8.12 -12.99 -4.20
CA THR A 5 -8.78 -11.67 -4.20
C THR A 5 -10.31 -11.75 -4.36
N LYS A 6 -10.85 -12.90 -4.81
CA LYS A 6 -12.25 -13.06 -5.24
C LYS A 6 -12.68 -12.16 -6.42
N ILE A 7 -11.76 -11.35 -6.96
CA ILE A 7 -11.97 -10.52 -8.15
C ILE A 7 -11.26 -11.19 -9.33
N LYS A 8 -12.02 -11.72 -10.27
CA LYS A 8 -11.54 -12.60 -11.35
C LYS A 8 -10.45 -11.99 -12.24
N SER A 9 -10.46 -10.65 -12.40
CA SER A 9 -9.48 -9.96 -13.24
C SER A 9 -8.15 -9.73 -12.56
N VAL A 10 -8.05 -9.91 -11.22
CA VAL A 10 -6.88 -9.55 -10.41
C VAL A 10 -6.28 -10.79 -9.75
N GLU A 11 -5.04 -11.08 -10.06
CA GLU A 11 -4.22 -12.07 -9.38
C GLU A 11 -3.32 -11.36 -8.35
N ALA A 12 -3.24 -11.90 -7.13
CA ALA A 12 -2.40 -11.37 -6.07
C ALA A 12 -1.45 -12.46 -5.56
N GLU A 13 -0.19 -12.07 -5.35
CA GLU A 13 0.82 -12.97 -4.82
C GLU A 13 1.86 -12.25 -3.98
N ILE A 14 2.46 -12.98 -3.05
CA ILE A 14 3.63 -12.54 -2.32
C ILE A 14 4.84 -13.25 -2.91
N GLN A 15 5.81 -12.46 -3.38
CA GLN A 15 7.12 -12.90 -3.87
C GLN A 15 8.21 -12.19 -3.06
N GLU A 16 9.00 -12.95 -2.30
CA GLU A 16 10.06 -12.41 -1.44
C GLU A 16 9.53 -11.30 -0.50
N ASN A 17 9.98 -10.08 -0.73
CA ASN A 17 9.62 -8.87 0.02
C ASN A 17 8.52 -8.03 -0.65
N LYS A 18 7.78 -8.57 -1.62
CA LYS A 18 6.78 -7.84 -2.41
C LYS A 18 5.41 -8.51 -2.36
N LEU A 19 4.39 -7.70 -2.19
CA LEU A 19 3.02 -8.05 -2.55
C LEU A 19 2.75 -7.48 -3.94
N ILE A 20 2.41 -8.34 -4.88
CA ILE A 20 2.21 -7.99 -6.29
C ILE A 20 0.77 -8.34 -6.69
N LEU A 21 0.05 -7.35 -7.19
CA LEU A 21 -1.26 -7.52 -7.78
C LEU A 21 -1.16 -7.27 -9.28
N ARG A 22 -1.59 -8.23 -10.10
CA ARG A 22 -1.62 -8.10 -11.55
C ARG A 22 -3.04 -8.18 -12.06
N SER A 23 -3.40 -7.27 -12.96
CA SER A 23 -4.68 -7.29 -13.65
C SER A 23 -4.51 -7.50 -15.16
N LYS A 24 -5.37 -8.33 -15.72
CA LYS A 24 -5.42 -8.57 -17.18
C LYS A 24 -5.90 -7.35 -17.96
N THR A 25 -6.70 -6.51 -17.33
CA THR A 25 -7.21 -5.25 -17.88
C THR A 25 -6.72 -4.08 -17.03
N PRO A 26 -6.55 -2.87 -17.60
CA PRO A 26 -6.21 -1.70 -16.80
C PRO A 26 -7.20 -1.49 -15.66
N LEU A 27 -6.68 -1.20 -14.49
CA LEU A 27 -7.43 -0.80 -13.30
C LEU A 27 -7.41 0.72 -13.22
N LYS A 28 -8.56 1.32 -12.94
CA LYS A 28 -8.64 2.74 -12.53
C LYS A 28 -8.22 2.81 -11.07
N ILE A 29 -7.13 3.52 -10.79
CA ILE A 29 -6.48 3.56 -9.47
C ILE A 29 -6.45 5.00 -8.96
N LEU A 30 -6.86 5.19 -7.71
CA LEU A 30 -6.58 6.38 -6.91
C LEU A 30 -5.68 5.97 -5.74
N SER A 31 -4.51 6.58 -5.61
CA SER A 31 -3.52 6.12 -4.65
C SER A 31 -2.59 7.23 -4.16
N SER A 32 -2.12 7.10 -2.91
CA SER A 32 -1.03 7.89 -2.34
C SER A 32 0.35 7.26 -2.56
N ALA A 33 0.49 6.38 -3.53
CA ALA A 33 1.74 5.69 -3.83
C ALA A 33 2.84 6.65 -4.23
N VAL A 34 4.09 6.33 -3.84
CA VAL A 34 5.28 7.12 -4.17
C VAL A 34 5.59 7.00 -5.66
N LEU A 35 5.58 5.78 -6.21
CA LEU A 35 5.78 5.58 -7.63
C LEU A 35 4.43 5.53 -8.34
N ASN A 36 4.23 6.47 -9.25
CA ASN A 36 3.05 6.54 -10.08
C ASN A 36 1.72 6.65 -9.29
N GLY A 37 1.70 7.38 -8.18
CA GLY A 37 0.47 7.66 -7.43
C GLY A 37 -0.49 8.64 -8.12
N GLY A 38 -1.53 9.04 -7.41
CA GLY A 38 -2.61 9.88 -7.93
C GLY A 38 -3.71 9.06 -8.61
N LEU A 39 -4.48 9.71 -9.49
CA LEU A 39 -5.51 9.07 -10.30
C LEU A 39 -4.93 8.65 -11.65
N ARG A 40 -4.98 7.35 -11.95
CA ARG A 40 -4.44 6.79 -13.20
C ARG A 40 -4.99 5.42 -13.54
N GLU A 41 -4.62 4.94 -14.72
CA GLU A 41 -4.81 3.54 -15.13
C GLU A 41 -3.48 2.79 -15.04
N ALA A 42 -3.49 1.61 -14.45
CA ALA A 42 -2.34 0.71 -14.39
C ALA A 42 -2.79 -0.77 -14.37
N ASN A 43 -1.86 -1.66 -14.69
CA ASN A 43 -2.10 -3.11 -14.71
C ASN A 43 -1.49 -3.83 -13.50
N CYS A 44 -0.67 -3.12 -12.72
CA CYS A 44 0.04 -3.72 -11.60
C CYS A 44 0.08 -2.77 -10.40
N ILE A 45 -0.12 -3.33 -9.22
CA ILE A 45 0.10 -2.66 -7.95
C ILE A 45 1.16 -3.47 -7.20
N VAL A 46 2.20 -2.80 -6.70
CA VAL A 46 3.27 -3.43 -5.94
C VAL A 46 3.43 -2.74 -4.59
N SER A 47 3.39 -3.52 -3.52
CA SER A 47 3.81 -3.05 -2.19
C SER A 47 5.14 -3.71 -1.84
N VAL A 48 6.18 -2.90 -1.64
CA VAL A 48 7.56 -3.37 -1.38
C VAL A 48 7.87 -3.20 0.10
N HIS A 49 8.26 -4.30 0.77
CA HIS A 49 8.78 -4.23 2.12
C HIS A 49 10.20 -3.69 2.12
N VAL A 50 10.42 -2.61 2.86
CA VAL A 50 11.75 -2.04 3.11
C VAL A 50 12.34 -2.74 4.33
N PRO A 51 13.50 -3.41 4.21
CA PRO A 51 14.12 -4.12 5.34
C PRO A 51 14.44 -3.19 6.52
N GLU A 52 14.33 -3.71 7.73
CA GLU A 52 14.62 -2.97 8.97
C GLU A 52 16.10 -2.49 9.04
N GLU A 53 16.98 -3.11 8.27
CA GLU A 53 18.42 -2.82 8.18
C GLU A 53 18.74 -1.58 7.32
N THR A 54 17.80 -1.15 6.48
CA THR A 54 17.92 0.08 5.69
C THR A 54 17.69 1.31 6.55
N GLY A 55 18.33 1.41 7.67
CA GLY A 55 18.47 2.55 8.57
C GLY A 55 17.23 3.45 8.78
N PHE A 56 17.03 3.88 10.01
CA PHE A 56 16.07 4.94 10.35
C PHE A 56 16.70 6.33 10.22
N ASP A 57 17.83 6.41 9.56
CA ASP A 57 18.48 7.67 9.31
C ASP A 57 17.69 8.39 8.20
N ILE A 58 17.23 9.60 8.47
CA ILE A 58 16.60 10.49 7.48
C ILE A 58 17.52 10.68 6.28
N ASP A 59 18.79 10.38 6.44
CA ASP A 59 19.83 10.40 5.42
C ASP A 59 19.98 9.08 4.65
N ASP A 60 19.19 8.05 4.95
CA ASP A 60 19.20 6.81 4.18
C ASP A 60 18.74 7.08 2.73
N GLN A 61 19.52 6.59 1.78
CA GLN A 61 19.29 6.78 0.35
C GLN A 61 17.92 6.26 -0.09
N VAL A 62 17.41 5.18 0.52
CA VAL A 62 16.06 4.64 0.24
C VAL A 62 14.95 5.65 0.57
N HIS A 63 15.11 6.45 1.60
CA HIS A 63 14.13 7.47 1.96
C HIS A 63 14.27 8.75 1.15
N ARG A 64 15.50 9.08 0.70
CA ARG A 64 15.74 10.22 -0.18
C ARG A 64 15.26 9.94 -1.60
N ASP A 65 15.55 8.75 -2.11
CA ASP A 65 15.32 8.35 -3.49
C ASP A 65 14.30 7.21 -3.56
N ALA A 66 13.21 7.33 -2.77
CA ALA A 66 12.16 6.32 -2.68
C ALA A 66 11.53 5.94 -4.04
N GLY A 67 11.47 6.91 -4.96
CA GLY A 67 11.04 6.69 -6.33
C GLY A 67 11.98 5.76 -7.10
N ASP A 68 13.28 6.03 -7.03
CA ASP A 68 14.32 5.25 -7.72
C ASP A 68 14.40 3.83 -7.15
N PHE A 69 14.34 3.70 -5.82
CA PHE A 69 14.25 2.40 -5.16
C PHE A 69 13.06 1.59 -5.67
N LEU A 70 11.88 2.20 -5.75
CA LEU A 70 10.68 1.52 -6.23
C LEU A 70 10.78 1.20 -7.73
N MET A 71 11.38 2.06 -8.53
CA MET A 71 11.64 1.78 -9.96
C MET A 71 12.54 0.56 -10.13
N GLU A 72 13.63 0.46 -9.37
CA GLU A 72 14.51 -0.70 -9.39
C GLU A 72 13.77 -1.97 -8.97
N GLU A 73 13.05 -1.94 -7.83
CA GLU A 73 12.34 -3.10 -7.32
C GLU A 73 11.20 -3.56 -8.23
N THR A 74 10.51 -2.63 -8.90
CA THR A 74 9.41 -2.96 -9.82
C THR A 74 9.90 -3.36 -11.21
N SER A 75 11.11 -2.97 -11.63
CA SER A 75 11.70 -3.44 -12.90
C SER A 75 11.78 -4.96 -12.98
N LYS A 76 11.97 -5.62 -11.84
CA LYS A 76 12.06 -7.07 -11.68
C LYS A 76 10.71 -7.79 -11.84
N VAL A 77 9.59 -7.04 -11.87
CA VAL A 77 8.23 -7.62 -11.95
C VAL A 77 7.83 -7.99 -13.39
N GLY A 78 8.55 -7.46 -14.39
CA GLY A 78 8.32 -7.79 -15.80
C GLY A 78 7.12 -7.09 -16.44
N ILE A 79 6.69 -5.95 -15.88
CA ILE A 79 5.62 -5.10 -16.40
C ILE A 79 6.19 -3.72 -16.74
N PRO A 80 5.77 -3.06 -17.83
CA PRO A 80 6.20 -1.70 -18.16
C PRO A 80 5.99 -0.74 -16.99
N GLN A 81 6.98 0.10 -16.70
CA GLN A 81 7.01 0.96 -15.52
C GLN A 81 5.84 1.96 -15.46
N ASP A 82 5.37 2.43 -16.61
CA ASP A 82 4.20 3.31 -16.72
C ASP A 82 2.88 2.61 -16.38
N LYS A 83 2.87 1.28 -16.30
CA LYS A 83 1.73 0.42 -15.94
C LYS A 83 1.80 -0.12 -14.52
N VAL A 84 2.75 0.34 -13.72
CA VAL A 84 2.93 -0.07 -12.32
C VAL A 84 2.66 1.09 -11.38
N VAL A 85 1.92 0.84 -10.31
CA VAL A 85 1.79 1.74 -9.15
C VAL A 85 2.49 1.06 -7.98
N ALA A 86 3.42 1.76 -7.29
CA ALA A 86 4.14 1.12 -6.20
C ALA A 86 4.25 1.99 -4.95
N ILE A 87 4.22 1.29 -3.80
CA ILE A 87 4.22 1.86 -2.45
C ILE A 87 5.20 1.06 -1.59
N MET A 88 5.84 1.72 -0.63
CA MET A 88 6.69 1.09 0.36
C MET A 88 5.93 0.73 1.64
N THR A 89 6.42 -0.28 2.34
CA THR A 89 5.93 -0.62 3.68
C THR A 89 7.06 -1.12 4.58
N ALA A 90 7.03 -0.72 5.85
CA ALA A 90 7.88 -1.32 6.89
C ALA A 90 7.26 -2.61 7.46
N ALA A 91 6.02 -2.93 7.14
CA ALA A 91 5.37 -4.15 7.58
C ALA A 91 5.86 -5.36 6.77
N LYS A 92 6.25 -6.43 7.47
CA LYS A 92 6.70 -7.68 6.82
C LYS A 92 5.59 -8.31 5.99
N MET A 93 5.92 -8.86 4.83
CA MET A 93 4.95 -9.50 3.93
C MET A 93 4.19 -10.67 4.54
N LYS A 94 4.75 -11.34 5.56
CA LYS A 94 4.03 -12.37 6.32
C LYS A 94 2.83 -11.85 7.11
N ASN A 95 2.74 -10.52 7.31
CA ASN A 95 1.66 -9.84 8.00
C ASN A 95 0.58 -9.31 7.03
N VAL A 96 0.63 -9.72 5.77
CA VAL A 96 -0.45 -9.45 4.81
C VAL A 96 -1.70 -10.20 5.25
N ASP A 97 -2.81 -9.49 5.32
CA ASP A 97 -4.13 -10.08 5.52
C ASP A 97 -5.08 -9.64 4.41
N ILE A 98 -6.08 -10.45 4.14
CA ILE A 98 -7.05 -10.23 3.07
C ILE A 98 -8.47 -10.51 3.55
N ALA A 99 -9.36 -9.58 3.30
CA ALA A 99 -10.77 -9.71 3.63
C ALA A 99 -11.64 -9.36 2.42
N THR A 100 -12.66 -10.17 2.14
CA THR A 100 -13.60 -9.93 1.06
C THR A 100 -15.02 -9.85 1.59
N ARG A 101 -15.78 -8.92 1.03
CA ARG A 101 -17.23 -8.79 1.24
C ARG A 101 -17.92 -8.66 -0.10
N LYS A 102 -19.14 -9.13 -0.15
CA LYS A 102 -20.02 -8.97 -1.31
C LYS A 102 -21.29 -8.27 -0.86
N PHE A 103 -21.70 -7.26 -1.61
CA PHE A 103 -22.97 -6.58 -1.47
C PHE A 103 -23.62 -6.54 -2.85
N GLU A 104 -24.76 -7.19 -2.99
CA GLU A 104 -25.43 -7.41 -4.28
C GLU A 104 -24.46 -8.01 -5.31
N ASP A 105 -24.21 -7.30 -6.42
CA ASP A 105 -23.29 -7.74 -7.48
C ASP A 105 -21.85 -7.19 -7.30
N ILE A 106 -21.61 -6.34 -6.29
CA ILE A 106 -20.32 -5.72 -6.06
C ILE A 106 -19.50 -6.57 -5.08
N THR A 107 -18.31 -6.97 -5.52
CA THR A 107 -17.32 -7.62 -4.66
C THR A 107 -16.26 -6.61 -4.26
N ILE A 108 -15.97 -6.53 -2.95
CA ILE A 108 -14.93 -5.66 -2.40
C ILE A 108 -13.93 -6.52 -1.66
N THR A 109 -12.65 -6.37 -2.01
CA THR A 109 -11.54 -7.05 -1.34
C THR A 109 -10.56 -6.02 -0.80
N ALA A 110 -10.32 -6.05 0.50
CA ALA A 110 -9.28 -5.27 1.16
C ALA A 110 -8.06 -6.18 1.40
N ILE A 111 -6.88 -5.70 1.03
CA ILE A 111 -5.60 -6.34 1.32
C ILE A 111 -4.79 -5.34 2.15
N ALA A 112 -4.37 -5.75 3.34
CA ALA A 112 -3.68 -4.85 4.26
C ALA A 112 -2.35 -5.44 4.75
N THR A 113 -1.36 -4.56 4.92
CA THR A 113 -0.18 -4.82 5.74
C THR A 113 -0.15 -3.81 6.86
N ALA A 114 0.06 -4.26 8.09
CA ALA A 114 0.12 -3.38 9.25
C ALA A 114 1.35 -3.68 10.12
N GLY A 115 2.06 -2.62 10.48
CA GLY A 115 3.09 -2.59 11.49
C GLY A 115 2.87 -1.37 12.38
N VAL A 116 2.48 -1.60 13.63
CA VAL A 116 2.07 -0.54 14.58
C VAL A 116 3.08 -0.34 15.70
N HIS A 117 4.36 -0.20 15.38
CA HIS A 117 5.39 0.05 16.39
C HIS A 117 5.39 1.49 16.89
N PHE A 118 4.97 2.43 16.08
CA PHE A 118 4.78 3.82 16.41
C PHE A 118 3.51 4.32 15.71
N SER A 119 2.59 4.86 16.47
CA SER A 119 1.37 5.48 15.94
C SER A 119 1.28 6.91 16.40
N ALA A 120 1.21 7.84 15.48
CA ALA A 120 0.85 9.23 15.73
C ALA A 120 -0.59 9.47 15.24
N THR A 121 -1.36 10.22 15.99
CA THR A 121 -2.71 10.63 15.61
C THR A 121 -2.65 12.04 15.01
N ALA A 122 -3.45 12.30 14.01
CA ALA A 122 -3.56 13.64 13.46
C ALA A 122 -4.02 14.62 14.56
N GLY A 123 -3.22 15.67 14.78
CA GLY A 123 -3.44 16.63 15.86
C GLY A 123 -2.61 16.40 17.12
N ASP A 124 -1.85 15.30 17.20
CA ASP A 124 -0.90 15.11 18.30
C ASP A 124 0.16 16.22 18.27
N GLU A 125 0.64 16.66 19.46
CA GLU A 125 1.76 17.58 19.56
C GLU A 125 3.01 16.95 18.93
N ILE A 126 3.66 17.71 18.04
CA ILE A 126 4.93 17.31 17.47
C ILE A 126 5.98 17.41 18.57
N ALA A 127 6.39 16.31 19.15
CA ALA A 127 7.50 16.28 20.09
C ALA A 127 8.73 16.91 19.46
N SER A 128 9.43 17.77 20.22
CA SER A 128 10.58 18.53 19.74
C SER A 128 11.63 17.61 19.12
N LYS A 129 12.15 18.02 17.97
CA LYS A 129 12.90 17.21 16.99
C LYS A 129 14.08 16.38 17.52
N GLN A 130 14.58 16.60 18.72
CA GLN A 130 15.80 15.93 19.21
C GLN A 130 15.60 14.85 20.27
N SER A 131 14.45 14.76 20.88
CA SER A 131 14.16 13.72 21.90
C SER A 131 13.09 12.70 21.50
N ALA A 132 12.44 12.89 20.35
CA ALA A 132 11.19 12.23 20.04
C ALA A 132 11.31 10.89 19.30
N PHE A 133 12.48 10.51 18.82
CA PHE A 133 12.62 9.27 18.04
C PHE A 133 13.65 8.30 18.63
N PRO A 134 13.44 7.79 19.88
CA PRO A 134 14.28 6.71 20.40
C PRO A 134 13.92 5.36 19.76
N PHE A 135 12.92 5.33 18.86
CA PHE A 135 12.37 4.10 18.33
C PHE A 135 13.10 3.67 17.06
N LYS A 136 13.74 2.52 17.14
CA LYS A 136 14.47 1.88 16.02
C LYS A 136 13.54 1.17 15.01
N LYS A 137 12.23 1.37 15.06
CA LYS A 137 11.28 0.65 14.19
C LYS A 137 10.14 1.56 13.79
N TRP A 138 9.92 1.68 12.48
CA TRP A 138 8.78 2.38 11.92
C TRP A 138 7.58 1.44 11.76
N GLY A 139 6.38 1.97 11.97
CA GLY A 139 5.15 1.30 11.61
C GLY A 139 4.57 1.88 10.32
N THR A 140 4.02 1.03 9.49
CA THR A 140 3.30 1.44 8.28
C THR A 140 2.03 0.62 8.15
N ILE A 141 0.93 1.26 7.82
CA ILE A 141 -0.31 0.59 7.47
C ILE A 141 -0.63 0.93 6.04
N ASN A 142 -0.51 -0.04 5.15
CA ASN A 142 -0.92 0.07 3.77
C ASN A 142 -2.19 -0.74 3.54
N ILE A 143 -3.16 -0.14 2.86
CA ILE A 143 -4.42 -0.78 2.50
C ILE A 143 -4.61 -0.64 1.00
N ILE A 144 -4.80 -1.77 0.32
CA ILE A 144 -5.21 -1.84 -1.07
C ILE A 144 -6.66 -2.31 -1.08
N LEU A 145 -7.55 -1.46 -1.59
CA LEU A 145 -8.96 -1.80 -1.75
C LEU A 145 -9.25 -2.06 -3.22
N LEU A 146 -9.70 -3.26 -3.51
CA LEU A 146 -10.18 -3.66 -4.84
C LEU A 146 -11.70 -3.65 -4.82
N VAL A 147 -12.30 -3.02 -5.82
CA VAL A 147 -13.76 -2.95 -5.97
C VAL A 147 -14.11 -3.42 -7.38
N ASP A 148 -14.95 -4.45 -7.47
CA ASP A 148 -15.43 -4.99 -8.76
C ASP A 148 -16.61 -4.16 -9.27
N ALA A 149 -16.35 -2.86 -9.48
CA ALA A 149 -17.29 -1.90 -10.03
C ALA A 149 -16.54 -0.70 -10.63
N ASN A 150 -17.15 -0.04 -11.59
CA ASN A 150 -16.60 1.18 -12.17
C ASN A 150 -17.00 2.40 -11.32
N LEU A 151 -16.11 2.83 -10.43
CA LEU A 151 -16.36 3.97 -9.55
C LEU A 151 -16.12 5.31 -10.27
N THR A 152 -16.96 6.31 -9.98
CA THR A 152 -16.66 7.70 -10.32
C THR A 152 -15.50 8.22 -9.47
N GLU A 153 -14.84 9.27 -9.90
CA GLU A 153 -13.71 9.86 -9.15
C GLU A 153 -14.14 10.37 -7.76
N SER A 154 -15.31 10.99 -7.67
CA SER A 154 -15.87 11.43 -6.39
C SER A 154 -16.16 10.25 -5.45
N CYS A 155 -16.64 9.12 -5.98
CA CYS A 155 -16.81 7.90 -5.20
C CYS A 155 -15.47 7.35 -4.70
N MET A 156 -14.43 7.39 -5.54
CA MET A 156 -13.08 6.96 -5.13
C MET A 156 -12.52 7.85 -4.00
N VAL A 157 -12.74 9.16 -4.05
CA VAL A 157 -12.34 10.08 -2.97
C VAL A 157 -13.08 9.76 -1.68
N ASN A 158 -14.40 9.54 -1.72
CA ASN A 158 -15.18 9.14 -0.55
C ASN A 158 -14.72 7.78 0.00
N THR A 159 -14.34 6.86 -0.88
CA THR A 159 -13.78 5.55 -0.48
C THR A 159 -12.50 5.72 0.34
N VAL A 160 -11.60 6.63 -0.03
CA VAL A 160 -10.38 6.92 0.75
C VAL A 160 -10.73 7.39 2.15
N SER A 161 -11.72 8.28 2.30
CA SER A 161 -12.19 8.76 3.62
C SER A 161 -12.75 7.60 4.46
N THR A 162 -13.61 6.76 3.88
CA THR A 162 -14.17 5.58 4.56
C THR A 162 -13.08 4.60 5.01
N VAL A 163 -12.07 4.37 4.18
CA VAL A 163 -10.92 3.50 4.54
C VAL A 163 -10.14 4.10 5.71
N ALA A 164 -9.91 5.42 5.73
CA ALA A 164 -9.22 6.10 6.82
C ALA A 164 -10.00 6.00 8.15
N GLU A 165 -11.33 6.17 8.11
CA GLU A 165 -12.21 5.99 9.27
C GLU A 165 -12.16 4.55 9.78
N ALA A 166 -12.34 3.56 8.90
CA ALA A 166 -12.30 2.14 9.24
C ALA A 166 -10.96 1.75 9.87
N LYS A 167 -9.83 2.23 9.30
CA LYS A 167 -8.49 2.04 9.89
C LYS A 167 -8.42 2.60 11.30
N THR A 168 -8.93 3.81 11.52
CA THR A 168 -8.90 4.48 12.83
C THR A 168 -9.71 3.70 13.87
N VAL A 169 -10.87 3.18 13.50
CA VAL A 169 -11.70 2.35 14.37
C VAL A 169 -11.01 1.03 14.71
N ALA A 170 -10.34 0.40 13.74
CA ALA A 170 -9.66 -0.88 13.95
C ALA A 170 -8.41 -0.79 14.83
N LEU A 171 -7.88 0.42 15.07
CA LEU A 171 -6.70 0.66 15.90
C LEU A 171 -7.03 1.09 17.33
N ARG A 172 -8.31 1.25 17.68
CA ARG A 172 -8.80 1.55 19.02
C ARG A 172 -9.04 0.30 19.83
#